data_2c5cf724befb5e95f512ff0a7d0f0fd5
#
_entry.id   2c5cf724befb5e95f512ff0a7d0f0fd5
#
_cell.length_a   1.000
_cell.length_b   1.000
_cell.length_c   1.000
_cell.angle_alpha   90.00
_cell.angle_beta   90.00
_cell.angle_gamma   90.00
#
_symmetry.space_group_name_H-M   'P 1'
#
loop_
_entity.id
_entity.type
_entity.pdbx_description
1 polymer ?
#
loop_
_entity_poly.entity_id
_entity_poly.type
_entity_poly.pdbx_seq_one_letter_code
_entity_poly.pdbx_strand_id
1 'polypeptide(L)'
;MTDSEEIKRRRTFAIISHPDAGKTTLTEKLLLYGGAIHLAGSVKARKTSRYAVSDWMEIEKQRGISVTSSVLQFDYNGCRINILDTPGHADFSEDTYRTLMAVDSAVMVIDVAKGVEAQTKKLFKVCSDRGIPIFTFVNKIDHFGKNPFDLMADIEDVLGIRSCPMNWPIGVNGDYTGTVSYTHLRAHETE
;
A
#
# COMPACT_ATOMS: atom_id res chain seq x y z
N MET A 1 -21.37 -22.48 -7.34
CA MET A 1 -20.85 -21.17 -7.79
C MET A 1 -20.34 -21.41 -9.20
N THR A 2 -20.78 -20.65 -10.19
CA THR A 2 -20.27 -20.77 -11.57
C THR A 2 -18.91 -20.09 -11.69
N ASP A 3 -18.11 -20.47 -12.69
CA ASP A 3 -16.81 -19.81 -12.93
C ASP A 3 -16.95 -18.29 -13.12
N SER A 4 -18.05 -17.87 -13.76
CA SER A 4 -18.35 -16.44 -13.94
C SER A 4 -18.61 -15.69 -12.62
N GLU A 5 -19.26 -16.34 -11.65
CA GLU A 5 -19.50 -15.76 -10.32
C GLU A 5 -18.20 -15.67 -9.52
N GLU A 6 -17.35 -16.69 -9.61
CA GLU A 6 -16.06 -16.69 -8.93
C GLU A 6 -15.12 -15.61 -9.51
N ILE A 7 -15.08 -15.43 -10.83
CA ILE A 7 -14.31 -14.35 -11.46
C ILE A 7 -14.81 -12.98 -11.00
N LYS A 8 -16.12 -12.77 -10.96
CA LYS A 8 -16.72 -11.48 -10.56
C LYS A 8 -16.43 -11.10 -9.11
N ARG A 9 -16.21 -12.07 -8.22
CA ARG A 9 -15.93 -11.78 -6.80
C ARG A 9 -14.45 -11.52 -6.52
N ARG A 10 -13.53 -11.88 -7.42
CA ARG A 10 -12.08 -11.68 -7.22
C ARG A 10 -11.69 -10.22 -7.38
N ARG A 11 -10.79 -9.77 -6.51
CA ARG A 11 -10.15 -8.46 -6.55
C ARG A 11 -8.67 -8.66 -6.31
N THR A 12 -7.86 -8.41 -7.33
CA THR A 12 -6.42 -8.64 -7.29
C THR A 12 -5.69 -7.32 -7.40
N PHE A 13 -4.87 -7.00 -6.41
CA PHE A 13 -4.05 -5.79 -6.47
C PHE A 13 -2.63 -6.05 -5.95
N ALA A 14 -1.68 -5.26 -6.47
CA ALA A 14 -0.32 -5.23 -5.98
C ALA A 14 -0.13 -4.08 -4.99
N ILE A 15 0.78 -4.26 -4.04
CA ILE A 15 1.26 -3.17 -3.19
C ILE A 15 2.67 -2.81 -3.65
N ILE A 16 2.84 -1.57 -4.11
CA ILE A 16 4.10 -1.03 -4.60
C ILE A 16 4.58 0.10 -3.70
N SER A 17 5.88 0.19 -3.47
CA SER A 17 6.46 1.24 -2.64
C SER A 17 7.97 1.33 -2.81
N HIS A 18 8.54 2.43 -2.32
CA HIS A 18 9.95 2.47 -1.95
C HIS A 18 10.23 1.59 -0.72
N PRO A 19 11.45 1.03 -0.54
CA PRO A 19 11.83 0.36 0.70
C PRO A 19 11.55 1.24 1.93
N ASP A 20 11.15 0.62 3.03
CA ASP A 20 10.82 1.27 4.32
C ASP A 20 9.59 2.20 4.32
N ALA A 21 8.85 2.33 3.22
CA ALA A 21 7.59 3.09 3.20
C ALA A 21 6.47 2.44 4.05
N GLY A 22 6.67 1.18 4.49
CA GLY A 22 5.75 0.45 5.35
C GLY A 22 4.81 -0.50 4.59
N LYS A 23 5.22 -0.96 3.40
CA LYS A 23 4.48 -1.91 2.59
C LYS A 23 4.07 -3.17 3.37
N THR A 24 5.05 -3.88 3.94
CA THR A 24 4.81 -5.10 4.73
C THR A 24 3.88 -4.86 5.91
N THR A 25 4.03 -3.71 6.58
CA THR A 25 3.14 -3.32 7.70
C THR A 25 1.70 -3.12 7.22
N LEU A 26 1.50 -2.46 6.06
CA LEU A 26 0.18 -2.28 5.48
C LEU A 26 -0.44 -3.64 5.11
N THR A 27 0.32 -4.51 4.44
CA THR A 27 -0.11 -5.86 4.07
C THR A 27 -0.58 -6.65 5.30
N GLU A 28 0.21 -6.66 6.37
CA GLU A 28 -0.12 -7.32 7.63
C GLU A 28 -1.42 -6.75 8.25
N LYS A 29 -1.61 -5.44 8.19
CA LYS A 29 -2.84 -4.80 8.69
C LYS A 29 -4.06 -5.16 7.85
N LEU A 30 -3.93 -5.24 6.54
CA LEU A 30 -5.02 -5.68 5.66
C LEU A 30 -5.41 -7.13 5.96
N LEU A 31 -4.43 -8.02 6.14
CA LEU A 31 -4.68 -9.42 6.53
C LEU A 31 -5.36 -9.53 7.91
N LEU A 32 -4.93 -8.71 8.86
CA LEU A 32 -5.52 -8.67 10.20
C LEU A 32 -6.98 -8.21 10.16
N TYR A 33 -7.27 -7.10 9.48
CA TYR A 33 -8.63 -6.58 9.34
C TYR A 33 -9.53 -7.49 8.48
N GLY A 34 -8.94 -8.19 7.53
CA GLY A 34 -9.61 -9.22 6.73
C GLY A 34 -9.86 -10.53 7.50
N GLY A 35 -9.37 -10.66 8.74
CA GLY A 35 -9.52 -11.85 9.56
C GLY A 35 -8.67 -13.04 9.09
N ALA A 36 -7.73 -12.82 8.17
CA ALA A 36 -6.83 -13.88 7.67
C ALA A 36 -5.73 -14.24 8.68
N ILE A 37 -5.37 -13.32 9.54
CA ILE A 37 -4.40 -13.52 10.63
C ILE A 37 -4.96 -12.94 11.93
N HIS A 38 -4.55 -13.50 13.08
CA HIS A 38 -5.00 -13.05 14.38
C HIS A 38 -4.07 -12.00 15.02
N LEU A 39 -2.87 -11.87 14.51
CA LEU A 39 -1.84 -10.96 15.06
C LEU A 39 -0.92 -10.49 13.91
N ALA A 40 -0.79 -9.18 13.74
CA ALA A 40 0.20 -8.60 12.83
C ALA A 40 1.57 -8.52 13.50
N GLY A 41 2.62 -8.83 12.75
CA GLY A 41 4.01 -8.65 13.15
C GLY A 41 4.47 -7.20 12.99
N SER A 42 5.65 -6.89 13.52
CA SER A 42 6.33 -5.61 13.29
C SER A 42 7.72 -5.86 12.72
N VAL A 43 7.98 -5.33 11.56
CA VAL A 43 9.29 -5.45 10.87
C VAL A 43 10.43 -4.83 11.69
N LYS A 44 10.14 -3.81 12.52
CA LYS A 44 11.13 -3.08 13.32
C LYS A 44 11.41 -3.67 14.71
N ALA A 45 10.69 -4.70 15.13
CA ALA A 45 10.86 -5.27 16.47
C ALA A 45 12.12 -6.16 16.53
N ARG A 46 13.29 -5.55 16.65
CA ARG A 46 14.59 -6.24 16.90
C ARG A 46 14.61 -7.10 18.18
N LYS A 47 13.56 -7.06 19.00
CA LYS A 47 13.50 -7.75 20.31
C LYS A 47 12.33 -8.71 20.50
N THR A 48 11.43 -8.83 19.56
CA THR A 48 10.32 -9.79 19.63
C THR A 48 10.44 -10.80 18.51
N SER A 49 10.30 -12.08 18.83
CA SER A 49 10.38 -13.23 17.90
C SER A 49 9.23 -13.32 16.88
N ARG A 50 8.54 -12.21 16.60
CA ARG A 50 7.39 -12.16 15.69
C ARG A 50 7.77 -11.38 14.44
N TYR A 51 7.91 -12.11 13.34
CA TYR A 51 8.15 -11.59 12.00
C TYR A 51 6.81 -11.40 11.28
N ALA A 52 6.81 -10.56 10.24
CA ALA A 52 5.67 -10.39 9.36
C ALA A 52 5.29 -11.73 8.71
N VAL A 53 3.99 -11.99 8.54
CA VAL A 53 3.50 -13.24 7.93
C VAL A 53 3.88 -13.32 6.45
N SER A 54 4.00 -12.17 5.78
CA SER A 54 4.44 -12.09 4.39
C SER A 54 5.93 -12.41 4.19
N ASP A 55 6.75 -12.24 5.24
CA ASP A 55 8.21 -12.45 5.19
C ASP A 55 8.56 -13.85 5.72
N TRP A 56 8.21 -14.88 4.96
CA TRP A 56 8.37 -16.28 5.36
C TRP A 56 9.73 -16.88 5.02
N MET A 57 10.49 -16.28 4.10
CA MET A 57 11.84 -16.70 3.78
C MET A 57 12.86 -16.22 4.82
N GLU A 58 13.85 -17.06 5.12
CA GLU A 58 14.86 -16.74 6.13
C GLU A 58 15.71 -15.52 5.77
N ILE A 59 15.97 -15.30 4.49
CA ILE A 59 16.66 -14.12 3.96
C ILE A 59 15.84 -12.83 4.21
N GLU A 60 14.54 -12.90 4.02
CA GLU A 60 13.62 -11.78 4.28
C GLU A 60 13.60 -11.43 5.78
N LYS A 61 13.54 -12.43 6.64
CA LYS A 61 13.60 -12.28 8.10
C LYS A 61 14.91 -11.64 8.57
N GLN A 62 16.05 -12.05 7.98
CA GLN A 62 17.35 -11.50 8.34
C GLN A 62 17.54 -10.06 7.89
N ARG A 63 17.07 -9.71 6.69
CA ARG A 63 17.20 -8.37 6.12
C ARG A 63 16.07 -7.42 6.52
N GLY A 64 14.92 -7.95 6.97
CA GLY A 64 13.71 -7.17 7.27
C GLY A 64 13.08 -6.55 6.02
N ILE A 65 13.28 -7.16 4.86
CA ILE A 65 12.74 -6.75 3.56
C ILE A 65 12.22 -7.97 2.81
N SER A 66 11.11 -7.81 2.09
CA SER A 66 10.60 -8.84 1.19
C SER A 66 11.49 -8.96 -0.04
N VAL A 67 11.97 -10.17 -0.32
CA VAL A 67 12.88 -10.49 -1.43
C VAL A 67 12.12 -11.11 -2.61
N THR A 68 11.03 -11.82 -2.33
CA THR A 68 10.20 -12.48 -3.33
C THR A 68 8.77 -11.96 -3.32
N SER A 69 8.11 -12.00 -4.48
CA SER A 69 6.68 -11.71 -4.56
C SER A 69 5.88 -12.83 -3.93
N SER A 70 4.95 -12.50 -3.04
CA SER A 70 4.03 -13.44 -2.41
C SER A 70 2.58 -13.10 -2.76
N VAL A 71 1.74 -14.14 -2.85
CA VAL A 71 0.30 -13.99 -3.04
C VAL A 71 -0.40 -14.29 -1.73
N LEU A 72 -1.08 -13.30 -1.19
CA LEU A 72 -1.85 -13.38 0.04
C LEU A 72 -3.33 -13.28 -0.30
N GLN A 73 -4.15 -14.16 0.28
CA GLN A 73 -5.55 -14.28 -0.11
C GLN A 73 -6.45 -14.35 1.12
N PHE A 74 -7.58 -13.63 1.08
CA PHE A 74 -8.64 -13.72 2.09
C PHE A 74 -9.99 -13.30 1.52
N ASP A 75 -11.06 -13.65 2.22
CA ASP A 75 -12.42 -13.25 1.85
C ASP A 75 -12.86 -12.04 2.69
N TYR A 76 -13.41 -11.02 2.04
CA TYR A 76 -13.90 -9.80 2.68
C TYR A 76 -15.11 -9.23 1.93
N ASN A 77 -16.21 -8.98 2.63
CA ASN A 77 -17.46 -8.43 2.05
C ASN A 77 -17.93 -9.16 0.77
N GLY A 78 -17.89 -10.49 0.76
CA GLY A 78 -18.30 -11.30 -0.38
C GLY A 78 -17.31 -11.33 -1.54
N CYS A 79 -16.23 -10.55 -1.47
CA CYS A 79 -15.13 -10.58 -2.44
C CYS A 79 -14.00 -11.49 -1.97
N ARG A 80 -13.30 -12.09 -2.91
CA ARG A 80 -12.03 -12.77 -2.68
C ARG A 80 -10.89 -11.80 -3.02
N ILE A 81 -10.22 -11.35 -1.99
CA ILE A 81 -9.11 -10.40 -2.11
C ILE A 81 -7.82 -11.16 -2.32
N ASN A 82 -7.07 -10.81 -3.36
CA ASN A 82 -5.73 -11.29 -3.62
C ASN A 82 -4.76 -10.11 -3.54
N ILE A 83 -3.84 -10.14 -2.61
CA ILE A 83 -2.77 -9.15 -2.49
C ILE A 83 -1.49 -9.78 -3.04
N LEU A 84 -0.91 -9.15 -4.04
CA LEU A 84 0.40 -9.49 -4.55
C LEU A 84 1.41 -8.55 -3.88
N ASP A 85 2.09 -9.07 -2.88
CA ASP A 85 3.15 -8.35 -2.19
C ASP A 85 4.43 -8.41 -3.02
N THR A 86 4.90 -7.25 -3.47
CA THR A 86 6.07 -7.13 -4.34
C THR A 86 7.31 -6.77 -3.54
N PRO A 87 8.52 -7.24 -3.94
CA PRO A 87 9.76 -6.77 -3.33
C PRO A 87 9.88 -5.26 -3.44
N GLY A 88 10.15 -4.58 -2.32
CA GLY A 88 10.36 -3.13 -2.28
C GLY A 88 11.76 -2.70 -2.71
N HIS A 89 12.70 -3.63 -2.84
CA HIS A 89 14.11 -3.33 -3.13
C HIS A 89 14.37 -3.14 -4.63
N ALA A 90 15.27 -2.22 -4.97
CA ALA A 90 15.59 -1.89 -6.37
C ALA A 90 16.17 -3.08 -7.17
N ASP A 91 16.81 -4.01 -6.48
CA ASP A 91 17.48 -5.17 -7.09
C ASP A 91 16.47 -6.25 -7.59
N PHE A 92 15.20 -6.17 -7.15
CA PHE A 92 14.14 -7.13 -7.52
C PHE A 92 13.09 -6.54 -8.46
N SER A 93 13.45 -5.52 -9.23
CA SER A 93 12.51 -4.78 -10.10
C SER A 93 11.86 -5.66 -11.18
N GLU A 94 12.54 -6.68 -11.69
CA GLU A 94 11.99 -7.55 -12.74
C GLU A 94 10.82 -8.41 -12.21
N ASP A 95 10.94 -8.98 -11.03
CA ASP A 95 9.85 -9.75 -10.40
C ASP A 95 8.66 -8.84 -10.07
N THR A 96 8.93 -7.61 -9.66
CA THR A 96 7.87 -6.60 -9.48
C THR A 96 7.14 -6.31 -10.78
N TYR A 97 7.85 -6.16 -11.90
CA TYR A 97 7.23 -5.94 -13.21
C TYR A 97 6.36 -7.13 -13.64
N ARG A 98 6.84 -8.36 -13.45
CA ARG A 98 6.07 -9.57 -13.76
C ARG A 98 4.80 -9.66 -12.90
N THR A 99 4.92 -9.36 -11.61
CA THR A 99 3.78 -9.35 -10.69
C THR A 99 2.72 -8.33 -11.08
N LEU A 100 3.13 -7.13 -11.51
CA LEU A 100 2.22 -6.09 -11.99
C LEU A 100 1.46 -6.47 -13.27
N MET A 101 1.90 -7.48 -14.01
CA MET A 101 1.13 -7.99 -15.16
C MET A 101 -0.11 -8.80 -14.77
N ALA A 102 -0.19 -9.25 -13.54
CA ALA A 102 -1.23 -10.15 -13.06
C ALA A 102 -2.26 -9.45 -12.16
N VAL A 103 -2.26 -8.12 -12.07
CA VAL A 103 -3.12 -7.38 -11.18
C VAL A 103 -4.13 -6.49 -11.91
N ASP A 104 -5.27 -6.26 -11.26
CA ASP A 104 -6.33 -5.37 -11.73
C ASP A 104 -6.07 -3.91 -11.33
N SER A 105 -5.32 -3.69 -10.25
CA SER A 105 -4.99 -2.37 -9.71
C SER A 105 -3.72 -2.42 -8.85
N ALA A 106 -3.21 -1.26 -8.46
CA ALA A 106 -2.06 -1.15 -7.57
C ALA A 106 -2.34 -0.16 -6.42
N VAL A 107 -1.84 -0.49 -5.24
CA VAL A 107 -1.78 0.42 -4.08
C VAL A 107 -0.35 0.90 -3.96
N MET A 108 -0.13 2.19 -4.20
CA MET A 108 1.16 2.85 -4.08
C MET A 108 1.31 3.44 -2.68
N VAL A 109 2.28 2.94 -1.92
CA VAL A 109 2.54 3.40 -0.55
C VAL A 109 3.64 4.46 -0.55
N ILE A 110 3.34 5.62 0.03
CA ILE A 110 4.23 6.77 0.15
C ILE A 110 4.47 7.07 1.64
N ASP A 111 5.71 7.30 2.02
CA ASP A 111 6.08 7.78 3.35
C ASP A 111 5.83 9.30 3.43
N VAL A 112 5.07 9.75 4.45
CA VAL A 112 4.71 11.17 4.61
C VAL A 112 5.93 12.09 4.71
N ALA A 113 7.04 11.61 5.28
CA ALA A 113 8.25 12.42 5.45
C ALA A 113 9.08 12.51 4.17
N LYS A 114 9.10 11.44 3.37
CA LYS A 114 9.96 11.33 2.19
C LYS A 114 9.27 11.78 0.89
N GLY A 115 7.94 11.62 0.80
CA GLY A 115 7.18 11.89 -0.40
C GLY A 115 7.44 10.86 -1.50
N VAL A 116 7.40 11.28 -2.77
CA VAL A 116 7.56 10.41 -3.92
C VAL A 116 9.05 10.13 -4.17
N GLU A 117 9.49 8.93 -3.85
CA GLU A 117 10.88 8.49 -4.02
C GLU A 117 11.13 7.87 -5.41
N ALA A 118 12.39 7.76 -5.82
CA ALA A 118 12.78 7.33 -7.17
C ALA A 118 12.20 5.97 -7.58
N GLN A 119 12.19 4.99 -6.67
CA GLN A 119 11.62 3.66 -6.94
C GLN A 119 10.10 3.74 -7.12
N THR A 120 9.40 4.50 -6.30
CA THR A 120 7.95 4.75 -6.43
C THR A 120 7.62 5.34 -7.79
N LYS A 121 8.41 6.33 -8.26
CA LYS A 121 8.24 6.95 -9.57
C LYS A 121 8.41 5.96 -10.73
N LYS A 122 9.40 5.05 -10.63
CA LYS A 122 9.61 4.01 -11.65
C LYS A 122 8.42 3.04 -11.72
N LEU A 123 7.95 2.57 -10.55
CA LEU A 123 6.82 1.64 -10.47
C LEU A 123 5.51 2.30 -10.91
N PHE A 124 5.30 3.56 -10.53
CA PHE A 124 4.18 4.36 -11.02
C PHE A 124 4.16 4.41 -12.55
N LYS A 125 5.31 4.72 -13.17
CA LYS A 125 5.41 4.78 -14.63
C LYS A 125 5.02 3.45 -15.27
N VAL A 126 5.47 2.33 -14.74
CA VAL A 126 5.10 0.99 -15.25
C VAL A 126 3.60 0.76 -15.17
N CYS A 127 2.95 1.12 -14.06
CA CYS A 127 1.51 1.00 -13.92
C CYS A 127 0.77 1.93 -14.90
N SER A 128 1.20 3.18 -15.02
CA SER A 128 0.62 4.18 -15.91
C SER A 128 0.73 3.76 -17.38
N ASP A 129 1.91 3.32 -17.84
CA ASP A 129 2.14 2.87 -19.21
C ASP A 129 1.26 1.65 -19.59
N ARG A 130 0.78 0.91 -18.60
CA ARG A 130 -0.10 -0.26 -18.76
C ARG A 130 -1.58 0.02 -18.48
N GLY A 131 -1.93 1.24 -18.10
CA GLY A 131 -3.29 1.60 -17.74
C GLY A 131 -3.79 0.92 -16.46
N ILE A 132 -2.89 0.50 -15.55
CA ILE A 132 -3.25 -0.09 -14.26
C ILE A 132 -3.70 1.04 -13.33
N PRO A 133 -4.95 1.01 -12.81
CA PRO A 133 -5.43 1.99 -11.85
C PRO A 133 -4.59 1.99 -10.58
N ILE A 134 -4.27 3.19 -10.06
CA ILE A 134 -3.42 3.34 -8.88
C ILE A 134 -4.20 4.06 -7.79
N PHE A 135 -4.17 3.47 -6.59
CA PHE A 135 -4.63 4.08 -5.36
C PHE A 135 -3.40 4.45 -4.52
N THR A 136 -3.25 5.74 -4.18
CA THR A 136 -2.12 6.22 -3.37
C THR A 136 -2.47 6.16 -1.90
N PHE A 137 -1.64 5.49 -1.11
CA PHE A 137 -1.74 5.41 0.34
C PHE A 137 -0.58 6.12 1.00
N VAL A 138 -0.86 7.25 1.66
CA VAL A 138 0.12 7.98 2.46
C VAL A 138 0.21 7.34 3.84
N ASN A 139 1.39 6.84 4.17
CA ASN A 139 1.66 6.11 5.40
C ASN A 139 2.48 6.95 6.38
N LYS A 140 2.45 6.56 7.66
CA LYS A 140 3.20 7.17 8.78
C LYS A 140 2.81 8.63 9.05
N ILE A 141 1.56 8.98 8.83
CA ILE A 141 1.04 10.34 9.03
C ILE A 141 1.13 10.81 10.50
N ASP A 142 1.27 9.87 11.43
CA ASP A 142 1.55 10.06 12.85
C ASP A 142 2.99 10.53 13.15
N HIS A 143 3.89 10.43 12.16
CA HIS A 143 5.26 10.91 12.27
C HIS A 143 5.40 12.34 11.73
N PHE A 144 6.49 13.02 12.09
CA PHE A 144 6.86 14.29 11.48
C PHE A 144 7.11 14.13 9.98
N GLY A 145 6.47 14.94 9.17
CA GLY A 145 6.53 14.83 7.73
C GLY A 145 6.03 16.08 7.02
N LYS A 146 5.81 15.96 5.71
CA LYS A 146 5.25 17.03 4.89
C LYS A 146 3.81 17.30 5.28
N ASN A 147 3.39 18.57 5.15
CA ASN A 147 1.98 18.93 5.25
C ASN A 147 1.17 18.15 4.18
N PRO A 148 -0.03 17.66 4.48
CA PRO A 148 -0.84 16.90 3.51
C PRO A 148 -1.11 17.62 2.18
N PHE A 149 -1.30 18.95 2.20
CA PHE A 149 -1.46 19.73 0.97
C PHE A 149 -0.18 19.79 0.13
N ASP A 150 0.97 20.02 0.78
CA ASP A 150 2.27 20.06 0.11
C ASP A 150 2.63 18.68 -0.44
N LEU A 151 2.29 17.61 0.29
CA LEU A 151 2.51 16.26 -0.18
C LEU A 151 1.61 15.91 -1.38
N MET A 152 0.37 16.36 -1.37
CA MET A 152 -0.54 16.16 -2.50
C MET A 152 -0.04 16.89 -3.74
N ALA A 153 0.42 18.15 -3.60
CA ALA A 153 1.05 18.91 -4.68
C ALA A 153 2.32 18.22 -5.20
N ASP A 154 3.19 17.71 -4.31
CA ASP A 154 4.39 16.95 -4.67
C ASP A 154 4.04 15.67 -5.48
N ILE A 155 2.99 14.96 -5.08
CA ILE A 155 2.51 13.78 -5.82
C ILE A 155 2.02 14.17 -7.22
N GLU A 156 1.25 15.24 -7.33
CA GLU A 156 0.75 15.73 -8.61
C GLU A 156 1.86 16.18 -9.55
N ASP A 157 2.79 16.97 -9.04
CA ASP A 157 3.91 17.51 -9.81
C ASP A 157 4.91 16.43 -10.28
N VAL A 158 5.27 15.54 -9.34
CA VAL A 158 6.29 14.50 -9.61
C VAL A 158 5.76 13.40 -10.52
N LEU A 159 4.49 13.04 -10.38
CA LEU A 159 3.87 11.94 -11.14
C LEU A 159 3.10 12.42 -12.37
N GLY A 160 2.82 13.72 -12.48
CA GLY A 160 2.07 14.29 -13.58
C GLY A 160 0.59 13.88 -13.60
N ILE A 161 -0.01 13.69 -12.43
CA ILE A 161 -1.41 13.27 -12.27
C ILE A 161 -2.20 14.31 -11.48
N ARG A 162 -3.53 14.20 -11.52
CA ARG A 162 -4.40 14.88 -10.57
C ARG A 162 -4.78 13.91 -9.46
N SER A 163 -4.75 14.38 -8.22
CA SER A 163 -5.14 13.59 -7.05
C SER A 163 -6.50 14.01 -6.52
N CYS A 164 -7.22 13.03 -5.98
CA CYS A 164 -8.49 13.25 -5.28
C CYS A 164 -8.37 12.60 -3.90
N PRO A 165 -8.43 13.39 -2.82
CA PRO A 165 -8.32 12.85 -1.47
C PRO A 165 -9.59 12.05 -1.12
N MET A 166 -9.42 10.76 -0.80
CA MET A 166 -10.50 9.88 -0.36
C MET A 166 -10.75 9.99 1.15
N ASN A 167 -9.74 10.40 1.88
CA ASN A 167 -9.80 10.71 3.30
C ASN A 167 -8.77 11.78 3.65
N TRP A 168 -8.94 12.43 4.79
CA TRP A 168 -8.08 13.51 5.25
C TRP A 168 -7.69 13.33 6.72
N PRO A 169 -6.42 13.53 7.10
CA PRO A 169 -5.98 13.38 8.48
C PRO A 169 -6.49 14.52 9.35
N ILE A 170 -6.84 14.20 10.59
CA ILE A 170 -7.12 15.16 11.64
C ILE A 170 -5.87 15.26 12.52
N GLY A 171 -5.20 16.41 12.44
CA GLY A 171 -3.88 16.60 13.04
C GLY A 171 -2.76 15.96 12.21
N VAL A 172 -1.54 16.44 12.39
CA VAL A 172 -0.31 16.00 11.73
C VAL A 172 0.87 16.09 12.70
N ASN A 173 2.03 15.52 12.33
CA ASN A 173 3.28 15.70 13.07
C ASN A 173 3.21 15.31 14.56
N GLY A 174 2.61 14.18 14.86
CA GLY A 174 2.45 13.71 16.23
C GLY A 174 1.11 14.06 16.89
N ASP A 175 0.38 15.04 16.34
CA ASP A 175 -0.97 15.42 16.80
C ASP A 175 -2.09 14.67 16.06
N TYR A 176 -1.73 13.61 15.32
CA TYR A 176 -2.69 12.80 14.57
C TYR A 176 -3.67 12.12 15.52
N THR A 177 -4.95 12.42 15.37
CA THR A 177 -6.03 11.87 16.18
C THR A 177 -6.98 10.96 15.42
N GLY A 178 -7.00 11.06 14.10
CA GLY A 178 -7.90 10.26 13.26
C GLY A 178 -7.93 10.72 11.81
N THR A 179 -8.93 10.20 11.09
CA THR A 179 -9.10 10.50 9.66
C THR A 179 -10.59 10.71 9.36
N VAL A 180 -10.91 11.75 8.60
CA VAL A 180 -12.26 11.96 8.05
C VAL A 180 -12.36 11.38 6.64
N SER A 181 -13.50 10.76 6.30
CA SER A 181 -13.75 10.25 4.96
C SER A 181 -14.16 11.38 4.00
N TYR A 182 -13.96 11.15 2.71
CA TYR A 182 -14.39 12.05 1.65
C TYR A 182 -15.88 12.43 1.71
N THR A 183 -16.74 11.50 2.10
CA THR A 183 -18.18 11.77 2.26
C THR A 183 -18.49 12.83 3.31
N HIS A 184 -17.68 12.91 4.38
CA HIS A 184 -17.77 13.96 5.39
C HIS A 184 -17.20 15.29 4.90
N LEU A 185 -16.10 15.25 4.14
CA LEU A 185 -15.51 16.45 3.56
C LEU A 185 -16.47 17.15 2.61
N ARG A 186 -17.21 16.39 1.80
CA ARG A 186 -18.18 16.95 0.86
C ARG A 186 -19.48 17.45 1.49
N ALA A 187 -19.85 16.95 2.65
CA ALA A 187 -21.09 17.38 3.32
C ALA A 187 -21.08 18.87 3.72
N HIS A 188 -19.91 19.49 3.80
CA HIS A 188 -19.75 20.91 4.11
C HIS A 188 -19.69 21.82 2.88
N GLU A 189 -19.69 21.29 1.66
CA GLU A 189 -19.68 22.08 0.42
C GLU A 189 -21.08 22.38 -0.14
N THR A 190 -22.12 21.84 0.51
CA THR A 190 -23.51 21.92 0.02
C THR A 190 -24.44 22.78 0.87
N GLU A 191 -23.93 23.61 1.76
CA GLU A 191 -24.69 24.65 2.47
C GLU A 191 -24.42 26.05 1.90
#